data_353246c1ccb7b998abc1d99a53354851
#
_entry.id   353246c1ccb7b998abc1d99a53354851
#
_cell.length_a   1.000
_cell.length_b   1.000
_cell.length_c   1.000
_cell.angle_alpha   90.00
_cell.angle_beta   90.00
_cell.angle_gamma   90.00
#
_symmetry.space_group_name_H-M   'P 1'
#
loop_
_entity.id
_entity.type
_entity.pdbx_description
1 polymer ?
#
loop_
_entity_poly.entity_id
_entity_poly.type
_entity_poly.pdbx_seq_one_letter_code
_entity_poly.pdbx_strand_id
1 'polypeptide(L)'
;IAKVVLLNQGSWLESNMSRLAGKFVGVLLVKTSQNNQANLLRDLKELNNEGIKIIAELTNNLNHEPDERYRLNLVGNDRPGIIGALSSILAELNVNVEELCTNCEDAPMSSELLFRASAVISFSGASKVSSALIQEELELLSDDLIIELELLEE
;
A
#
# COMPACT_ATOMS: atom_id res chain seq x y z
N ILE A 1 11.08 -4.57 18.31
CA ILE A 1 10.89 -5.53 17.21
C ILE A 1 12.24 -6.02 16.71
N ALA A 2 13.14 -5.15 16.21
CA ALA A 2 14.42 -5.55 15.61
C ALA A 2 15.27 -6.46 16.52
N LYS A 3 15.30 -6.17 17.84
CA LYS A 3 16.00 -7.02 18.81
C LYS A 3 15.39 -8.41 18.89
N VAL A 4 14.08 -8.54 18.87
CA VAL A 4 13.36 -9.82 18.89
C VAL A 4 13.65 -10.63 17.63
N VAL A 5 13.64 -9.97 16.46
CA VAL A 5 14.00 -10.61 15.19
C VAL A 5 15.42 -11.16 15.25
N LEU A 6 16.38 -10.37 15.73
CA LEU A 6 17.80 -10.77 15.87
C LEU A 6 17.98 -11.95 16.82
N LEU A 7 17.33 -11.93 17.99
CA LEU A 7 17.42 -13.01 19.00
C LEU A 7 16.89 -14.35 18.46
N ASN A 8 15.94 -14.30 17.55
CA ASN A 8 15.38 -15.48 16.89
C ASN A 8 16.08 -15.80 15.54
N GLN A 9 17.31 -15.27 15.32
CA GLN A 9 18.08 -15.49 14.11
C GLN A 9 17.31 -15.14 12.84
N GLY A 10 16.42 -14.16 12.92
CA GLY A 10 15.65 -13.64 11.78
C GLY A 10 16.43 -12.58 11.04
N SER A 11 16.19 -12.51 9.72
CA SER A 11 16.67 -11.46 8.85
C SER A 11 15.53 -10.51 8.53
N TRP A 12 15.75 -9.22 8.74
CA TRP A 12 14.87 -8.15 8.29
C TRP A 12 15.05 -7.97 6.79
N LEU A 13 14.03 -8.26 5.99
CA LEU A 13 14.12 -8.21 4.54
C LEU A 13 13.62 -6.88 4.00
N GLU A 14 12.39 -6.54 4.34
CA GLU A 14 11.70 -5.39 3.77
C GLU A 14 10.77 -4.78 4.82
N SER A 15 10.56 -3.48 4.74
CA SER A 15 9.56 -2.82 5.60
C SER A 15 9.05 -1.53 4.97
N ASN A 16 7.78 -1.28 5.18
CA ASN A 16 7.15 0.01 4.90
C ASN A 16 6.52 0.51 6.20
N MET A 17 7.00 1.65 6.70
CA MET A 17 6.60 2.18 7.99
C MET A 17 6.36 3.68 7.91
N SER A 18 5.30 4.15 8.55
CA SER A 18 4.95 5.56 8.56
C SER A 18 4.44 6.04 9.93
N ARG A 19 4.45 7.36 10.10
CA ARG A 19 3.84 8.01 11.25
C ARG A 19 2.63 8.82 10.80
N LEU A 20 1.46 8.46 11.33
CA LEU A 20 0.20 9.14 11.03
C LEU A 20 -0.55 9.44 12.34
N ALA A 21 -1.01 10.67 12.50
CA ALA A 21 -1.77 11.12 13.68
C ALA A 21 -1.14 10.72 15.03
N GLY A 22 0.20 10.82 15.13
CA GLY A 22 0.95 10.46 16.34
C GLY A 22 1.16 8.96 16.56
N LYS A 23 0.66 8.11 15.69
CA LYS A 23 0.88 6.66 15.69
C LYS A 23 1.98 6.29 14.69
N PHE A 24 2.82 5.31 15.05
CA PHE A 24 3.77 4.69 14.15
C PHE A 24 3.28 3.30 13.79
N VAL A 25 3.14 3.02 12.50
CA VAL A 25 2.54 1.79 11.98
C VAL A 25 3.26 1.34 10.71
N GLY A 26 3.26 0.06 10.44
CA GLY A 26 3.83 -0.44 9.20
C GLY A 26 3.75 -1.94 9.03
N VAL A 27 4.24 -2.39 7.90
CA VAL A 27 4.38 -3.79 7.51
C VAL A 27 5.87 -4.13 7.47
N LEU A 28 6.20 -5.34 7.90
CA LEU A 28 7.57 -5.84 7.97
C LEU A 28 7.61 -7.29 7.47
N LEU A 29 8.52 -7.54 6.55
CA LEU A 29 8.84 -8.88 6.08
C LEU A 29 10.11 -9.38 6.77
N VAL A 30 10.00 -10.52 7.44
CA VAL A 30 11.11 -11.17 8.15
C VAL A 30 11.28 -12.60 7.64
N LYS A 31 12.51 -12.97 7.36
CA LYS A 31 12.89 -14.36 7.05
C LYS A 31 13.52 -15.00 8.28
N THR A 32 13.07 -16.20 8.65
CA THR A 32 13.69 -17.02 9.69
C THR A 32 13.65 -18.50 9.29
N SER A 33 14.42 -19.33 9.99
CA SER A 33 14.38 -20.78 9.79
C SER A 33 13.07 -21.36 10.33
N GLN A 34 12.62 -22.47 9.76
CA GLN A 34 11.41 -23.15 10.23
C GLN A 34 11.45 -23.50 11.72
N ASN A 35 12.63 -23.86 12.23
CA ASN A 35 12.82 -24.21 13.64
C ASN A 35 12.62 -23.00 14.59
N ASN A 36 12.86 -21.77 14.12
CA ASN A 36 12.78 -20.57 14.93
C ASN A 36 11.43 -19.83 14.78
N GLN A 37 10.58 -20.22 13.83
CA GLN A 37 9.31 -19.56 13.54
C GLN A 37 8.40 -19.47 14.78
N ALA A 38 8.22 -20.59 15.49
CA ALA A 38 7.35 -20.64 16.65
C ALA A 38 7.84 -19.73 17.79
N ASN A 39 9.15 -19.67 18.02
CA ASN A 39 9.75 -18.81 19.02
C ASN A 39 9.61 -17.33 18.61
N LEU A 40 9.91 -16.99 17.36
CA LEU A 40 9.75 -15.64 16.83
C LEU A 40 8.32 -15.14 16.99
N LEU A 41 7.32 -15.94 16.59
CA LEU A 41 5.91 -15.58 16.72
C LEU A 41 5.48 -15.37 18.18
N ARG A 42 5.96 -16.21 19.10
CA ARG A 42 5.69 -16.05 20.53
C ARG A 42 6.28 -14.75 21.06
N ASP A 43 7.58 -14.54 20.80
CA ASP A 43 8.32 -13.38 21.33
C ASP A 43 7.80 -12.06 20.73
N LEU A 44 7.35 -12.05 19.46
CA LEU A 44 6.67 -10.91 18.86
C LEU A 44 5.33 -10.62 19.54
N LYS A 45 4.56 -11.66 19.90
CA LYS A 45 3.30 -11.49 20.63
C LYS A 45 3.50 -10.92 22.03
N GLU A 46 4.61 -11.23 22.70
CA GLU A 46 4.92 -10.69 24.02
C GLU A 46 5.08 -9.17 24.01
N LEU A 47 5.53 -8.56 22.89
CA LEU A 47 5.61 -7.12 22.73
C LEU A 47 4.25 -6.40 22.82
N ASN A 48 3.13 -7.12 22.66
CA ASN A 48 1.81 -6.54 22.89
C ASN A 48 1.64 -6.07 24.34
N ASN A 49 2.29 -6.72 25.30
CA ASN A 49 2.28 -6.34 26.71
C ASN A 49 3.08 -5.04 26.95
N GLU A 50 3.97 -4.67 26.04
CA GLU A 50 4.75 -3.43 26.05
C GLU A 50 4.08 -2.30 25.26
N GLY A 51 2.83 -2.49 24.81
CA GLY A 51 2.05 -1.50 24.08
C GLY A 51 2.28 -1.46 22.56
N ILE A 52 3.03 -2.44 22.01
CA ILE A 52 3.24 -2.59 20.58
C ILE A 52 2.30 -3.66 20.04
N LYS A 53 1.26 -3.27 19.32
CA LYS A 53 0.33 -4.24 18.70
C LYS A 53 0.98 -4.87 17.48
N ILE A 54 1.12 -6.18 17.48
CA ILE A 54 1.71 -6.95 16.39
C ILE A 54 0.75 -8.05 15.96
N ILE A 55 0.50 -8.10 14.64
CA ILE A 55 -0.14 -9.22 13.97
C ILE A 55 0.96 -9.86 13.12
N ALA A 56 1.26 -11.13 13.34
CA ALA A 56 2.28 -11.85 12.61
C ALA A 56 1.66 -13.08 11.94
N GLU A 57 1.87 -13.19 10.65
CA GLU A 57 1.36 -14.27 9.80
C GLU A 57 2.51 -14.90 9.02
N LEU A 58 2.41 -16.20 8.75
CA LEU A 58 3.35 -16.89 7.88
C LEU A 58 2.94 -16.65 6.43
N THR A 59 3.91 -16.27 5.60
CA THR A 59 3.71 -16.20 4.16
C THR A 59 4.65 -17.17 3.45
N ASN A 60 4.12 -17.87 2.46
CA ASN A 60 4.87 -18.78 1.61
C ASN A 60 5.13 -18.19 0.22
N ASN A 61 4.59 -17.03 -0.08
CA ASN A 61 4.58 -16.44 -1.42
C ASN A 61 5.55 -15.26 -1.49
N LEU A 62 6.85 -15.60 -1.71
CA LEU A 62 7.87 -14.59 -2.04
C LEU A 62 8.13 -14.51 -3.56
N ASN A 63 7.48 -15.37 -4.35
CA ASN A 63 7.65 -15.43 -5.80
C ASN A 63 6.37 -14.89 -6.45
N HIS A 64 6.24 -13.58 -6.53
CA HIS A 64 5.33 -12.97 -7.49
C HIS A 64 6.07 -12.89 -8.84
N GLU A 65 5.41 -13.29 -9.94
CA GLU A 65 5.88 -12.89 -11.26
C GLU A 65 5.88 -11.36 -11.32
N PRO A 66 6.88 -10.74 -11.96
CA PRO A 66 6.91 -9.29 -12.05
C PRO A 66 5.68 -8.81 -12.84
N ASP A 67 4.72 -8.28 -12.12
CA ASP A 67 3.61 -7.56 -12.70
C ASP A 67 4.10 -6.17 -13.13
N GLU A 68 3.53 -5.65 -14.20
CA GLU A 68 3.76 -4.25 -14.56
C GLU A 68 3.25 -3.35 -13.41
N ARG A 69 4.12 -2.47 -12.94
CA ARG A 69 3.85 -1.57 -11.83
C ARG A 69 3.68 -0.15 -12.35
N TYR A 70 2.66 0.52 -11.86
CA TYR A 70 2.37 1.89 -12.23
C TYR A 70 2.21 2.77 -11.01
N ARG A 71 2.65 4.01 -11.12
CA ARG A 71 2.29 5.06 -10.17
C ARG A 71 1.03 5.75 -10.65
N LEU A 72 0.01 5.72 -9.84
CA LEU A 72 -1.25 6.42 -10.03
C LEU A 72 -1.26 7.66 -9.13
N ASN A 73 -1.36 8.84 -9.72
CA ASN A 73 -1.56 10.09 -9.02
C ASN A 73 -2.95 10.62 -9.32
N LEU A 74 -3.65 11.06 -8.28
CA LEU A 74 -4.99 11.63 -8.36
C LEU A 74 -5.02 12.93 -7.57
N VAL A 75 -5.56 13.98 -8.18
CA VAL A 75 -5.77 15.29 -7.54
C VAL A 75 -7.15 15.82 -7.91
N GLY A 76 -7.88 16.33 -6.95
CA GLY A 76 -9.18 16.98 -7.17
C GLY A 76 -9.72 17.66 -5.93
N ASN A 77 -10.87 18.29 -6.02
CA ASN A 77 -11.53 18.88 -4.87
C ASN A 77 -11.95 17.80 -3.87
N ASP A 78 -11.67 18.05 -2.58
CA ASP A 78 -12.02 17.08 -1.54
C ASP A 78 -13.53 16.87 -1.43
N ARG A 79 -13.93 15.62 -1.44
CA ARG A 79 -15.32 15.20 -1.27
C ARG A 79 -15.41 13.77 -0.72
N PRO A 80 -16.45 13.45 0.03
CA PRO A 80 -16.65 12.09 0.51
C PRO A 80 -16.75 11.09 -0.64
N GLY A 81 -16.08 9.94 -0.51
CA GLY A 81 -16.26 8.80 -1.41
C GLY A 81 -15.22 8.65 -2.52
N ILE A 82 -14.28 9.58 -2.71
CA ILE A 82 -13.24 9.48 -3.76
C ILE A 82 -12.47 8.15 -3.67
N ILE A 83 -11.95 7.81 -2.49
CA ILE A 83 -11.21 6.55 -2.32
C ILE A 83 -12.10 5.33 -2.49
N GLY A 84 -13.37 5.40 -2.06
CA GLY A 84 -14.31 4.30 -2.29
C GLY A 84 -14.54 4.03 -3.78
N ALA A 85 -14.78 5.08 -4.56
CA ALA A 85 -14.97 4.99 -6.00
C ALA A 85 -13.71 4.50 -6.72
N LEU A 86 -12.53 5.06 -6.39
CA LEU A 86 -11.23 4.60 -6.89
C LEU A 86 -11.03 3.10 -6.61
N SER A 87 -11.22 2.68 -5.37
CA SER A 87 -11.02 1.28 -4.97
C SER A 87 -11.98 0.32 -5.68
N SER A 88 -13.22 0.75 -5.94
CA SER A 88 -14.21 -0.07 -6.65
C SER A 88 -13.77 -0.33 -8.09
N ILE A 89 -13.33 0.70 -8.82
CA ILE A 89 -12.83 0.54 -10.20
C ILE A 89 -11.61 -0.37 -10.24
N LEU A 90 -10.61 -0.12 -9.38
CA LEU A 90 -9.40 -0.95 -9.35
C LEU A 90 -9.74 -2.42 -9.04
N ALA A 91 -10.69 -2.67 -8.13
CA ALA A 91 -11.14 -4.03 -7.82
C ALA A 91 -11.89 -4.69 -8.99
N GLU A 92 -12.78 -3.98 -9.68
CA GLU A 92 -13.50 -4.48 -10.85
C GLU A 92 -12.56 -4.85 -12.00
N LEU A 93 -11.48 -4.08 -12.16
CA LEU A 93 -10.42 -4.35 -13.13
C LEU A 93 -9.40 -5.39 -12.66
N ASN A 94 -9.52 -5.94 -11.43
CA ASN A 94 -8.54 -6.83 -10.82
C ASN A 94 -7.12 -6.24 -10.76
N VAL A 95 -7.04 -4.94 -10.52
CA VAL A 95 -5.79 -4.22 -10.29
C VAL A 95 -5.45 -4.30 -8.82
N ASN A 96 -4.23 -4.74 -8.51
CA ASN A 96 -3.72 -4.77 -7.14
C ASN A 96 -3.21 -3.40 -6.73
N VAL A 97 -3.42 -3.04 -5.46
CA VAL A 97 -2.85 -1.83 -4.84
C VAL A 97 -1.76 -2.25 -3.88
N GLU A 98 -0.52 -1.89 -4.18
CA GLU A 98 0.65 -2.21 -3.33
C GLU A 98 0.89 -1.14 -2.28
N GLU A 99 0.73 0.13 -2.65
CA GLU A 99 0.88 1.28 -1.77
C GLU A 99 -0.22 2.30 -2.03
N LEU A 100 -0.68 2.98 -0.99
CA LEU A 100 -1.61 4.10 -1.10
C LEU A 100 -1.29 5.16 -0.05
N CYS A 101 -0.98 6.36 -0.50
CA CYS A 101 -0.81 7.55 0.33
C CYS A 101 -1.85 8.59 -0.05
N THR A 102 -2.53 9.19 0.92
CA THR A 102 -3.51 10.24 0.70
C THR A 102 -3.31 11.39 1.64
N ASN A 103 -3.60 12.60 1.19
CA ASN A 103 -3.64 13.80 2.02
C ASN A 103 -4.66 14.81 1.48
N CYS A 104 -5.15 15.67 2.37
CA CYS A 104 -5.89 16.89 2.03
C CYS A 104 -5.02 18.09 2.35
N GLU A 105 -4.99 19.06 1.48
CA GLU A 105 -4.26 20.31 1.64
C GLU A 105 -5.08 21.49 1.16
N ASP A 106 -4.79 22.68 1.69
CA ASP A 106 -5.45 23.91 1.22
C ASP A 106 -5.02 24.20 -0.23
N ALA A 107 -6.00 24.50 -1.08
CA ALA A 107 -5.70 24.89 -2.45
C ALA A 107 -5.01 26.26 -2.48
N PRO A 108 -3.95 26.45 -3.28
CA PRO A 108 -3.10 27.66 -3.24
C PRO A 108 -3.83 28.97 -3.49
N MET A 109 -4.99 28.96 -4.15
CA MET A 109 -5.73 30.15 -4.58
C MET A 109 -7.24 30.10 -4.28
N SER A 110 -7.71 29.10 -3.52
CA SER A 110 -9.10 28.97 -3.13
C SER A 110 -9.19 28.56 -1.66
N SER A 111 -10.38 28.72 -1.06
CA SER A 111 -10.65 28.22 0.30
C SER A 111 -11.09 26.75 0.31
N GLU A 112 -10.95 26.06 -0.80
CA GLU A 112 -11.33 24.67 -0.97
C GLU A 112 -10.17 23.76 -0.59
N LEU A 113 -10.48 22.57 -0.10
CA LEU A 113 -9.50 21.54 0.17
C LEU A 113 -9.25 20.73 -1.11
N LEU A 114 -7.99 20.51 -1.44
CA LEU A 114 -7.57 19.58 -2.45
C LEU A 114 -7.27 18.22 -1.81
N PHE A 115 -7.90 17.20 -2.36
CA PHE A 115 -7.56 15.82 -2.08
C PHE A 115 -6.48 15.34 -3.04
N ARG A 116 -5.44 14.72 -2.51
CA ARG A 116 -4.38 14.06 -3.28
C ARG A 116 -4.27 12.60 -2.88
N ALA A 117 -4.15 11.74 -3.87
CA ALA A 117 -3.80 10.35 -3.67
C ALA A 117 -2.62 9.98 -4.58
N SER A 118 -1.67 9.23 -4.03
CA SER A 118 -0.61 8.58 -4.80
C SER A 118 -0.61 7.11 -4.43
N ALA A 119 -0.73 6.25 -5.42
CA ALA A 119 -0.73 4.80 -5.24
C ALA A 119 0.31 4.13 -6.15
N VAL A 120 0.85 3.01 -5.68
CA VAL A 120 1.53 2.04 -6.54
C VAL A 120 0.54 0.92 -6.79
N ILE A 121 0.25 0.70 -8.06
CA ILE A 121 -0.67 -0.35 -8.52
C ILE A 121 0.06 -1.33 -9.40
N SER A 122 -0.40 -2.58 -9.41
CA SER A 122 0.15 -3.62 -10.28
C SER A 122 -0.96 -4.48 -10.88
N PHE A 123 -0.72 -4.96 -12.07
CA PHE A 123 -1.60 -5.91 -12.75
C PHE A 123 -0.79 -6.79 -13.70
N SER A 124 -1.27 -8.01 -13.90
CA SER A 124 -0.57 -8.97 -14.76
C SER A 124 -0.62 -8.53 -16.23
N GLY A 125 0.53 -8.48 -16.88
CA GLY A 125 0.63 -8.23 -18.32
C GLY A 125 -0.09 -9.29 -19.18
N ALA A 126 -0.45 -10.43 -18.61
CA ALA A 126 -1.30 -11.44 -19.24
C ALA A 126 -2.80 -11.12 -19.12
N SER A 127 -3.20 -10.14 -18.30
CA SER A 127 -4.58 -9.70 -18.19
C SER A 127 -5.02 -8.90 -19.43
N LYS A 128 -6.34 -8.79 -19.63
CA LYS A 128 -6.89 -7.92 -20.69
C LYS A 128 -6.87 -6.43 -20.28
N VAL A 129 -6.39 -6.13 -19.10
CA VAL A 129 -6.32 -4.79 -18.54
C VAL A 129 -5.07 -4.10 -19.07
N SER A 130 -5.24 -2.90 -19.57
CA SER A 130 -4.16 -2.02 -20.00
C SER A 130 -4.16 -0.74 -19.18
N SER A 131 -3.03 -0.07 -19.10
CA SER A 131 -2.94 1.25 -18.45
C SER A 131 -3.93 2.26 -19.04
N ALA A 132 -4.15 2.20 -20.36
CA ALA A 132 -5.12 3.07 -21.04
C ALA A 132 -6.56 2.80 -20.57
N LEU A 133 -6.96 1.54 -20.40
CA LEU A 133 -8.29 1.20 -19.89
C LEU A 133 -8.45 1.67 -18.44
N ILE A 134 -7.44 1.48 -17.60
CA ILE A 134 -7.48 1.95 -16.21
C ILE A 134 -7.65 3.47 -16.17
N GLN A 135 -6.89 4.19 -16.99
CA GLN A 135 -6.97 5.64 -17.05
C GLN A 135 -8.35 6.11 -17.51
N GLU A 136 -8.91 5.52 -18.58
CA GLU A 136 -10.24 5.82 -19.10
C GLU A 136 -11.33 5.62 -18.03
N GLU A 137 -11.34 4.47 -17.35
CA GLU A 137 -12.33 4.18 -16.30
C GLU A 137 -12.20 5.11 -15.09
N LEU A 138 -10.98 5.51 -14.74
CA LEU A 138 -10.75 6.45 -13.65
C LEU A 138 -11.14 7.88 -14.01
N GLU A 139 -10.91 8.33 -15.25
CA GLU A 139 -11.32 9.64 -15.74
C GLU A 139 -12.86 9.79 -15.78
N LEU A 140 -13.60 8.68 -15.95
CA LEU A 140 -15.07 8.66 -15.84
C LEU A 140 -15.58 8.90 -14.41
N LEU A 141 -14.73 8.82 -13.38
CA LEU A 141 -15.16 9.06 -12.00
C LEU A 141 -15.66 10.48 -11.76
N SER A 142 -15.04 11.46 -12.39
CA SER A 142 -15.44 12.87 -12.27
C SER A 142 -14.60 13.78 -13.16
N ASP A 143 -15.24 14.76 -13.76
CA ASP A 143 -14.58 15.78 -14.61
C ASP A 143 -13.63 16.71 -13.82
N ASP A 144 -13.72 16.72 -12.48
CA ASP A 144 -12.90 17.54 -11.58
C ASP A 144 -11.69 16.79 -11.01
N LEU A 145 -11.47 15.53 -11.39
CA LEU A 145 -10.31 14.75 -10.99
C LEU A 145 -9.24 14.75 -12.09
N ILE A 146 -8.04 15.11 -11.71
CA ILE A 146 -6.85 14.97 -12.56
C ILE A 146 -6.19 13.65 -12.19
N ILE A 147 -6.01 12.78 -13.18
CA ILE A 147 -5.46 11.44 -13.01
C ILE A 147 -4.27 11.28 -13.93
N GLU A 148 -3.16 10.83 -13.37
CA GLU A 148 -1.93 10.53 -14.08
C GLU A 148 -1.49 9.10 -13.76
N LEU A 149 -1.12 8.34 -14.78
CA LEU A 149 -0.66 6.98 -14.66
C LEU A 149 0.71 6.86 -15.34
N GLU A 150 1.74 6.51 -14.58
CA GLU A 150 3.11 6.40 -15.03
C GLU A 150 3.65 4.99 -14.79
N LEU A 151 4.25 4.37 -15.83
CA LEU A 151 4.94 3.09 -15.68
C LEU A 151 6.16 3.27 -14.77
N LEU A 152 6.30 2.40 -13.78
CA LEU A 152 7.49 2.32 -12.94
C LEU A 152 8.50 1.37 -13.60
N GLU A 153 9.61 1.93 -14.10
CA GLU A 153 10.76 1.12 -14.52
C GLU A 153 11.47 0.57 -13.28
N GLU A 154 11.85 -0.72 -13.33
CA GLU A 154 12.64 -1.36 -12.27
C GLU A 154 14.06 -0.81 -12.18
#